data_4c8b49dab66346e878323c708510108c
#
_entry.id   4c8b49dab66346e878323c708510108c
#
_cell.length_a   1.000
_cell.length_b   1.000
_cell.length_c   1.000
_cell.angle_alpha   90.00
_cell.angle_beta   90.00
_cell.angle_gamma   90.00
#
_symmetry.space_group_name_H-M   'P 1'
#
loop_
_entity.id
_entity.type
_entity.pdbx_description
1 polymer ?
#
loop_
_entity_poly.entity_id
_entity_poly.type
_entity_poly.pdbx_seq_one_letter_code
_entity_poly.pdbx_strand_id
1 'polypeptide(L)' 'MEQDRRIQFINLPYPSEVVIYTLSGDVVRKLQHNDPVKGYKDWDLTSNVGQTVASGLYLFSAKDLKNGATQNGKFVIIK' A
#
# COMPACT_ATOMS: atom_id res chain seq x y z
N MET A 1 -2.90 25.93 -1.18
CA MET A 1 -3.82 24.97 -1.72
C MET A 1 -3.41 23.55 -1.37
N GLU A 2 -4.32 22.83 -0.84
CA GLU A 2 -4.08 21.48 -0.39
C GLU A 2 -4.21 20.49 -1.54
N GLN A 3 -3.30 19.55 -1.63
CA GLN A 3 -3.39 18.49 -2.61
C GLN A 3 -3.59 17.17 -1.92
N ASP A 4 -4.46 16.37 -2.48
CA ASP A 4 -4.57 15.00 -2.04
C ASP A 4 -3.31 14.26 -2.39
N ARG A 5 -2.67 13.71 -1.39
CA ARG A 5 -1.50 12.89 -1.59
C ARG A 5 -1.87 11.46 -1.34
N ARG A 6 -1.78 10.67 -2.39
CA ARG A 6 -2.12 9.27 -2.30
C ARG A 6 -1.31 8.48 -3.29
N ILE A 7 -1.14 7.23 -2.99
CA ILE A 7 -0.52 6.27 -3.89
C ILE A 7 -1.59 5.26 -4.25
N GLN A 8 -1.68 4.93 -5.53
CA GLN A 8 -2.65 3.98 -6.00
C GLN A 8 -1.93 2.69 -6.41
N PHE A 9 -2.32 1.59 -5.80
CA PHE A 9 -1.85 0.26 -6.18
C PHE A 9 -2.82 -0.29 -7.21
N ILE A 10 -2.33 -0.61 -8.39
CA ILE A 10 -3.16 -1.02 -9.53
C ILE A 10 -2.90 -2.48 -9.86
N ASN A 11 -3.80 -3.05 -10.68
CA ASN A 11 -3.72 -4.44 -11.12
C ASN A 11 -3.69 -5.41 -9.97
N LEU A 12 -4.47 -5.11 -8.92
CA LEU A 12 -4.54 -5.96 -7.75
C LEU A 12 -5.52 -7.11 -7.99
N PRO A 13 -5.14 -8.34 -7.62
CA PRO A 13 -6.11 -9.44 -7.63
C PRO A 13 -7.14 -9.23 -6.54
N TYR A 14 -8.23 -9.97 -6.61
CA TYR A 14 -9.29 -9.92 -5.62
C TYR A 14 -9.50 -11.31 -5.05
N PRO A 15 -9.51 -11.47 -3.73
CA PRO A 15 -9.10 -10.49 -2.72
C PRO A 15 -7.59 -10.43 -2.57
N SER A 16 -7.08 -9.27 -2.12
CA SER A 16 -5.65 -9.13 -1.90
C SER A 16 -5.37 -8.28 -0.67
N GLU A 17 -4.13 -8.36 -0.21
CA GLU A 17 -3.66 -7.57 0.92
C GLU A 17 -2.36 -6.88 0.52
N VAL A 18 -2.29 -5.57 0.78
CA VAL A 18 -1.07 -4.79 0.55
C VAL A 18 -0.49 -4.40 1.89
N VAL A 19 0.76 -4.73 2.11
CA VAL A 19 1.49 -4.34 3.32
C VAL A 19 2.58 -3.37 2.91
N ILE A 20 2.63 -2.23 3.59
CA ILE A 20 3.64 -1.20 3.36
C ILE A 20 4.55 -1.19 4.56
N TYR A 21 5.85 -1.18 4.31
CA TYR A 21 6.82 -1.24 5.41
C TYR A 21 8.08 -0.46 5.07
N THR A 22 8.87 -0.16 6.11
CA THR A 22 10.12 0.57 5.98
C THR A 22 11.23 -0.36 5.53
N LEU A 23 12.38 0.22 5.19
CA LEU A 23 13.56 -0.57 4.85
C LEU A 23 14.02 -1.46 6.00
N SER A 24 13.71 -1.07 7.24
CA SER A 24 14.04 -1.88 8.41
C SER A 24 13.08 -3.05 8.61
N GLY A 25 11.99 -3.10 7.86
CA GLY A 25 11.01 -4.16 8.00
C GLY A 25 9.84 -3.83 8.91
N ASP A 26 9.75 -2.59 9.40
CA ASP A 26 8.63 -2.18 10.25
C ASP A 26 7.38 -1.94 9.40
N VAL A 27 6.27 -2.54 9.79
CA VAL A 27 5.01 -2.36 9.08
C VAL A 27 4.47 -0.97 9.33
N VAL A 28 4.19 -0.25 8.24
CA VAL A 28 3.60 1.08 8.29
C VAL A 28 2.09 1.00 8.18
N ARG A 29 1.60 0.23 7.21
CA ARG A 29 0.17 0.14 6.94
C ARG A 29 -0.16 -1.17 6.28
N LYS A 30 -1.32 -1.73 6.63
CA LYS A 30 -1.90 -2.87 5.93
C LYS A 30 -3.21 -2.42 5.30
N LEU A 31 -3.36 -2.68 4.02
CA LEU A 31 -4.56 -2.36 3.26
C LEU A 31 -5.16 -3.64 2.72
N GLN A 32 -6.48 -3.76 2.82
CA GLN A 32 -7.17 -4.90 2.25
C GLN A 32 -7.98 -4.48 1.05
N HIS A 33 -7.88 -5.24 -0.02
CA HIS A 33 -8.62 -5.00 -1.24
C HIS A 33 -9.64 -6.12 -1.42
N ASN A 34 -10.90 -5.78 -1.16
CA ASN A 34 -12.01 -6.74 -1.21
C ASN A 34 -13.06 -6.36 -2.24
N ASP A 35 -12.72 -5.52 -3.18
CA ASP A 35 -13.66 -5.05 -4.20
C ASP A 35 -13.44 -5.85 -5.49
N PRO A 36 -14.42 -6.67 -5.92
CA PRO A 36 -14.25 -7.47 -7.14
C PRO A 36 -14.31 -6.65 -8.43
N VAL A 37 -14.75 -5.39 -8.36
CA VAL A 37 -14.92 -4.55 -9.53
C VAL A 37 -13.70 -3.68 -9.76
N LYS A 38 -13.18 -3.07 -8.69
CA LYS A 38 -12.02 -2.18 -8.79
C LYS A 38 -10.74 -2.99 -8.70
N GLY A 39 -9.85 -2.84 -9.67
CA GLY A 39 -8.54 -3.47 -9.64
C GLY A 39 -7.48 -2.62 -8.96
N TYR A 40 -7.87 -1.68 -8.11
CA TYR A 40 -6.92 -0.78 -7.48
C TYR A 40 -7.31 -0.50 -6.03
N LYS A 41 -6.33 -0.02 -5.26
CA LYS A 41 -6.52 0.43 -3.88
C LYS A 41 -5.72 1.70 -3.66
N ASP A 42 -6.38 2.71 -3.13
CA ASP A 42 -5.72 3.98 -2.80
C ASP A 42 -5.20 3.94 -1.37
N TRP A 43 -4.03 4.53 -1.18
CA TRP A 43 -3.44 4.72 0.13
C TRP A 43 -3.21 6.22 0.36
N ASP A 44 -3.70 6.72 1.47
CA ASP A 44 -3.66 8.14 1.80
C ASP A 44 -2.38 8.55 2.53
N LEU A 45 -1.37 7.70 2.52
CA LEU A 45 -0.05 7.96 3.11
C LEU A 45 -0.09 8.08 4.64
N THR A 46 -1.00 7.36 5.27
CA THR A 46 -1.06 7.30 6.73
C THR A 46 -0.70 5.92 7.23
N SER A 47 -0.16 5.86 8.45
CA SER A 47 0.14 4.61 9.13
C SER A 47 -1.12 3.97 9.68
N ASN A 48 -0.99 2.78 10.28
CA ASN A 48 -2.12 2.10 10.92
C ASN A 48 -2.75 2.90 12.05
N VAL A 49 -2.00 3.83 12.63
CA VAL A 49 -2.53 4.69 13.71
C VAL A 49 -2.95 6.06 13.20
N GLY A 50 -3.03 6.25 11.88
CA GLY A 50 -3.55 7.47 11.28
C GLY A 50 -2.56 8.61 11.17
N GLN A 51 -1.29 8.37 11.41
CA GLN A 51 -0.27 9.41 11.30
C GLN A 51 0.28 9.47 9.89
N THR A 52 0.49 10.70 9.40
CA THR A 52 1.09 10.90 8.08
C THR A 52 2.52 10.39 8.07
N VAL A 53 2.88 9.63 7.03
CA VAL A 53 4.22 9.07 6.93
C VAL A 53 5.20 10.11 6.44
N ALA A 54 6.47 9.93 6.79
CA ALA A 54 7.54 10.82 6.37
C ALA A 54 7.95 10.55 4.93
N SER A 55 8.62 11.52 4.32
CA SER A 55 9.24 11.32 3.02
C SER A 55 10.32 10.26 3.14
N GLY A 56 10.47 9.45 2.11
CA GLY A 56 11.50 8.42 2.12
C GLY A 56 11.15 7.25 1.21
N LEU A 57 11.98 6.23 1.28
CA LEU A 57 11.80 5.01 0.50
C LEU A 57 11.02 3.98 1.32
N TYR A 58 10.01 3.42 0.69
CA TYR A 58 9.15 2.42 1.32
C TYR A 58 9.07 1.18 0.44
N LEU A 59 8.78 0.06 1.08
CA LEU A 59 8.59 -1.21 0.39
C LEU A 59 7.14 -1.64 0.54
N PHE A 60 6.66 -2.43 -0.41
CA PHE A 60 5.33 -3.00 -0.30
C PHE A 60 5.32 -4.45 -0.75
N SER A 61 4.34 -5.18 -0.24
CA SER A 61 4.07 -6.55 -0.63
C SER A 61 2.57 -6.68 -0.89
N ALA A 62 2.20 -7.09 -2.09
CA ALA A 62 0.80 -7.32 -2.45
C ALA A 62 0.58 -8.82 -2.58
N LYS A 63 -0.29 -9.37 -1.75
CA LYS A 63 -0.55 -10.80 -1.68
C LYS A 63 -1.92 -11.13 -2.21
N ASP A 64 -1.98 -12.07 -3.15
CA ASP A 64 -3.24 -12.63 -3.62
C ASP A 64 -3.73 -13.64 -2.58
N LEU A 65 -4.87 -13.35 -1.96
CA LEU A 65 -5.36 -14.17 -0.87
C LEU A 65 -6.00 -15.48 -1.35
N LYS A 66 -6.22 -15.64 -2.65
CA LYS A 66 -6.75 -16.88 -3.19
C LYS A 66 -5.67 -17.94 -3.35
N ASN A 67 -4.52 -17.55 -3.90
CA ASN A 67 -3.48 -18.54 -4.21
C ASN A 67 -2.17 -18.29 -3.47
N GLY A 68 -2.09 -17.23 -2.68
CA GLY A 68 -0.90 -16.90 -1.90
C GLY A 68 0.24 -16.29 -2.69
N ALA A 69 0.04 -15.98 -3.97
CA ALA A 69 1.07 -15.34 -4.78
C ALA A 69 1.34 -13.94 -4.25
N THR A 70 2.59 -13.52 -4.28
CA THR A 70 3.01 -12.25 -3.72
C THR A 70 3.81 -11.46 -4.75
N GLN A 71 3.53 -10.17 -4.85
CA GLN A 71 4.32 -9.21 -5.61
C GLN A 71 4.94 -8.22 -4.65
N ASN A 72 6.22 -7.96 -4.81
CA ASN A 72 6.94 -7.00 -3.98
C ASN A 72 7.43 -5.85 -4.83
N GLY A 73 7.53 -4.67 -4.22
CA GLY A 73 8.04 -3.51 -4.90
C GLY A 73 8.49 -2.45 -3.92
N LYS A 74 8.94 -1.34 -4.46
CA LYS A 74 9.39 -0.21 -3.67
C LYS A 74 8.94 1.08 -4.33
N PHE A 75 8.82 2.12 -3.53
CA PHE A 75 8.43 3.44 -4.01
C PHE A 75 8.98 4.51 -3.08
N VAL A 76 9.03 5.73 -3.60
CA VAL A 76 9.54 6.88 -2.85
C VAL A 76 8.40 7.83 -2.60
N ILE A 77 8.29 8.31 -1.37
CA ILE A 77 7.36 9.37 -1.01
C ILE A 77 8.14 10.66 -0.90
N ILE A 78 7.72 11.66 -1.65
CA ILE A 78 8.32 12.99 -1.63
C ILE A 78 7.24 13.98 -1.27
N LYS A 79 7.50 14.73 -0.21
CA LYS A 79 6.55 15.74 0.25
C LYS A 79 7.11 17.14 0.15
#